data_a338a6ac9778408c34bf572bed85c6d9
#
_entry.id   a338a6ac9778408c34bf572bed85c6d9
#
_cell.length_a   1.000
_cell.length_b   1.000
_cell.length_c   1.000
_cell.angle_alpha   90.00
_cell.angle_beta   90.00
_cell.angle_gamma   90.00
#
_symmetry.space_group_name_H-M   'P 1'
#
loop_
_entity.id
_entity.type
_entity.pdbx_description
1 polymer ?
#
loop_
_entity_poly.entity_id
_entity_poly.type
_entity_poly.pdbx_seq_one_letter_code
_entity_poly.pdbx_strand_id
1 'polypeptide(L)'
;MKKTFKPGTMLYPLPVVMVSCGDCPENYNIVTVAWTGTICSDPPMCYISLRKERHSHHIIKENMEFVINLTTDALSKATDWCGVKSGRDVNKFKEMHLTPVPAQVVKAPLIDESPLNIECKVKEIKELGSHDMFIAEVVAVNGDMRFFDESTGLFQLNQADLITYSHGKYYTLGEKIGKFGFSVEKNKHKRK
;
A
#
# COMPACT_ATOMS: atom_id res chain seq x y z
N MET A 1 -21.51 -6.55 -27.39
CA MET A 1 -22.70 -6.00 -26.69
C MET A 1 -22.33 -5.76 -25.23
N LYS A 2 -22.71 -4.61 -24.62
CA LYS A 2 -22.44 -4.29 -23.20
C LYS A 2 -23.75 -4.25 -22.42
N LYS A 3 -23.72 -4.68 -21.14
CA LYS A 3 -24.84 -4.57 -20.21
C LYS A 3 -24.57 -3.46 -19.20
N THR A 4 -25.55 -2.60 -18.96
CA THR A 4 -25.43 -1.53 -17.96
C THR A 4 -25.69 -2.08 -16.55
N PHE A 5 -24.86 -1.73 -15.59
CA PHE A 5 -25.01 -2.02 -14.16
C PHE A 5 -25.46 -0.77 -13.41
N LYS A 6 -25.97 -0.96 -12.21
CA LYS A 6 -26.15 0.14 -11.26
C LYS A 6 -24.78 0.75 -10.92
N PRO A 7 -24.70 2.07 -10.63
CA PRO A 7 -23.46 2.68 -10.15
C PRO A 7 -22.87 1.91 -8.96
N GLY A 8 -21.57 1.67 -9.01
CA GLY A 8 -20.84 0.92 -7.97
C GLY A 8 -19.32 1.07 -8.10
N THR A 9 -18.62 0.58 -7.10
CA THR A 9 -17.15 0.64 -7.03
C THR A 9 -16.53 -0.47 -7.86
N MET A 10 -16.34 -0.23 -9.16
CA MET A 10 -15.91 -1.22 -10.17
C MET A 10 -14.54 -0.92 -10.77
N LEU A 11 -13.76 -0.04 -10.15
CA LEU A 11 -12.39 0.22 -10.58
C LEU A 11 -11.48 -0.90 -10.07
N TYR A 12 -11.06 -1.79 -10.93
CA TYR A 12 -10.18 -2.93 -10.64
C TYR A 12 -9.16 -3.15 -11.75
N PRO A 13 -8.00 -3.81 -11.49
CA PRO A 13 -7.51 -4.22 -10.17
C PRO A 13 -7.06 -3.04 -9.32
N LEU A 14 -7.00 -3.25 -8.01
CA LEU A 14 -6.54 -2.27 -7.04
C LEU A 14 -5.24 -2.75 -6.38
N PRO A 15 -4.33 -1.86 -5.99
CA PRO A 15 -3.31 -2.23 -5.02
C PRO A 15 -4.01 -2.71 -3.75
N VAL A 16 -3.36 -3.59 -3.01
CA VAL A 16 -3.77 -3.92 -1.65
C VAL A 16 -2.55 -3.79 -0.77
N VAL A 17 -2.68 -3.04 0.33
CA VAL A 17 -1.56 -2.70 1.20
C VAL A 17 -1.94 -2.86 2.66
N MET A 18 -0.96 -3.10 3.52
CA MET A 18 -1.12 -2.98 4.96
C MET A 18 -0.67 -1.58 5.38
N VAL A 19 -1.57 -0.83 6.02
CA VAL A 19 -1.26 0.50 6.56
C VAL A 19 -1.04 0.36 8.05
N SER A 20 0.18 0.65 8.51
CA SER A 20 0.53 0.72 9.92
C SER A 20 0.40 2.14 10.45
N CYS A 21 0.00 2.27 11.70
CA CYS A 21 -0.25 3.52 12.40
C CYS A 21 -0.02 3.34 13.91
N GLY A 22 -0.06 4.45 14.64
CA GLY A 22 0.27 4.53 16.06
C GLY A 22 1.61 5.23 16.26
N ASP A 23 1.85 5.77 17.45
CA ASP A 23 3.04 6.55 17.79
C ASP A 23 3.91 5.90 18.88
N CYS A 24 3.41 4.79 19.45
CA CYS A 24 4.13 3.98 20.43
C CYS A 24 3.70 2.49 20.32
N PRO A 25 4.50 1.55 20.81
CA PRO A 25 4.22 0.11 20.69
C PRO A 25 2.86 -0.33 21.23
N GLU A 26 2.35 0.36 22.24
CA GLU A 26 1.07 0.05 22.90
C GLU A 26 -0.13 0.36 22.01
N ASN A 27 0.00 1.31 21.08
CA ASN A 27 -1.06 1.71 20.16
C ASN A 27 -0.78 1.38 18.68
N TYR A 28 0.30 0.67 18.37
CA TYR A 28 0.57 0.22 17.02
C TYR A 28 -0.56 -0.64 16.48
N ASN A 29 -1.04 -0.29 15.30
CA ASN A 29 -2.10 -1.03 14.64
C ASN A 29 -1.86 -1.13 13.13
N ILE A 30 -2.54 -2.10 12.51
CA ILE A 30 -2.51 -2.34 11.06
C ILE A 30 -3.93 -2.36 10.53
N VAL A 31 -4.15 -1.78 9.36
CA VAL A 31 -5.38 -1.93 8.58
C VAL A 31 -5.06 -2.21 7.13
N THR A 32 -5.78 -3.16 6.53
CA THR A 32 -5.65 -3.45 5.10
C THR A 32 -6.49 -2.48 4.30
N VAL A 33 -5.89 -1.89 3.30
CA VAL A 33 -6.50 -0.87 2.44
C VAL A 33 -6.28 -1.26 0.97
N ALA A 34 -7.38 -1.27 0.19
CA ALA A 34 -7.33 -1.41 -1.26
C ALA A 34 -7.64 -0.07 -1.97
N TRP A 35 -8.27 0.88 -1.27
CA TRP A 35 -8.57 2.20 -1.84
C TRP A 35 -7.46 3.17 -1.50
N THR A 36 -6.38 3.09 -2.27
CA THR A 36 -5.14 3.85 -2.14
C THR A 36 -4.49 4.04 -3.51
N GLY A 37 -3.66 5.05 -3.64
CA GLY A 37 -2.93 5.32 -4.87
C GLY A 37 -2.06 6.56 -4.79
N THR A 38 -1.19 6.73 -5.78
CA THR A 38 -0.39 7.93 -6.00
C THR A 38 -1.24 9.01 -6.67
N ILE A 39 -1.12 10.27 -6.22
CA ILE A 39 -1.90 11.40 -6.74
C ILE A 39 -1.05 12.57 -7.25
N CYS A 40 0.20 12.69 -6.82
CA CYS A 40 1.12 13.72 -7.27
C CYS A 40 2.55 13.20 -7.26
N SER A 41 3.39 13.67 -8.18
CA SER A 41 4.80 13.31 -8.27
C SER A 41 5.75 14.37 -7.71
N ASP A 42 5.32 15.63 -7.69
CA ASP A 42 6.11 16.75 -7.15
C ASP A 42 5.17 17.79 -6.51
N PRO A 43 5.09 17.85 -5.18
CA PRO A 43 5.69 16.90 -4.22
C PRO A 43 5.10 15.48 -4.36
N PRO A 44 5.83 14.43 -3.94
CA PRO A 44 5.31 13.06 -4.02
C PRO A 44 4.17 12.87 -3.02
N MET A 45 2.98 12.52 -3.50
CA MET A 45 1.79 12.37 -2.67
C MET A 45 1.01 11.09 -3.00
N CYS A 46 0.39 10.56 -1.97
CA CYS A 46 -0.53 9.44 -2.06
C CYS A 46 -1.78 9.67 -1.21
N TYR A 47 -2.73 8.76 -1.28
CA TYR A 47 -3.90 8.75 -0.41
C TYR A 47 -4.20 7.35 0.10
N ILE A 48 -4.90 7.28 1.22
CA ILE A 48 -5.65 6.12 1.67
C ILE A 48 -7.09 6.55 1.96
N SER A 49 -8.07 5.67 1.69
CA SER A 49 -9.48 5.93 1.98
C SER A 49 -9.99 4.91 2.99
N LEU A 50 -10.38 5.36 4.17
CA LEU A 50 -10.76 4.53 5.31
C LEU A 50 -12.20 4.80 5.74
N ARG A 51 -12.90 3.73 6.11
CA ARG A 51 -14.18 3.84 6.80
C ARG A 51 -13.98 4.39 8.21
N LYS A 52 -14.89 5.27 8.64
CA LYS A 52 -14.84 5.94 9.95
C LYS A 52 -14.86 4.96 11.14
N GLU A 53 -15.51 3.80 10.98
CA GLU A 53 -15.59 2.76 12.01
C GLU A 53 -14.31 1.92 12.18
N ARG A 54 -13.34 2.01 11.27
CA ARG A 54 -12.06 1.30 11.40
C ARG A 54 -11.24 1.84 12.55
N HIS A 55 -10.71 0.94 13.39
CA HIS A 55 -9.89 1.33 14.54
C HIS A 55 -8.69 2.22 14.19
N SER A 56 -8.03 1.98 13.04
CA SER A 56 -6.93 2.83 12.57
C SER A 56 -7.36 4.25 12.18
N HIS A 57 -8.66 4.49 11.89
CA HIS A 57 -9.11 5.79 11.40
C HIS A 57 -8.83 6.92 12.39
N HIS A 58 -9.23 6.76 13.68
CA HIS A 58 -8.99 7.78 14.69
C HIS A 58 -7.50 7.92 15.01
N ILE A 59 -6.75 6.81 15.06
CA ILE A 59 -5.29 6.83 15.30
C ILE A 59 -4.59 7.70 14.24
N ILE A 60 -4.89 7.46 12.96
CA ILE A 60 -4.29 8.23 11.86
C ILE A 60 -4.77 9.68 11.88
N LYS A 61 -6.04 9.92 12.22
CA LYS A 61 -6.59 11.27 12.33
C LYS A 61 -5.95 12.08 13.46
N GLU A 62 -5.60 11.45 14.57
CA GLU A 62 -4.92 12.09 15.70
C GLU A 62 -3.43 12.33 15.42
N ASN A 63 -2.75 11.32 14.90
CA ASN A 63 -1.30 11.38 14.70
C ASN A 63 -0.89 12.08 13.40
N MET A 64 -1.80 12.20 12.43
CA MET A 64 -1.57 12.79 11.10
C MET A 64 -0.42 12.13 10.33
N GLU A 65 -0.18 10.84 10.58
CA GLU A 65 0.85 10.06 9.92
C GLU A 65 0.52 8.57 9.87
N PHE A 66 1.08 7.88 8.89
CA PHE A 66 0.96 6.43 8.71
C PHE A 66 2.08 5.91 7.81
N VAL A 67 2.22 4.59 7.73
CA VAL A 67 3.11 3.93 6.75
C VAL A 67 2.28 3.00 5.86
N ILE A 68 2.49 3.10 4.54
CA ILE A 68 1.98 2.13 3.58
C ILE A 68 3.04 1.05 3.40
N ASN A 69 2.68 -0.21 3.69
CA ASN A 69 3.55 -1.37 3.54
C ASN A 69 3.01 -2.21 2.37
N LEU A 70 3.79 -2.38 1.30
CA LEU A 70 3.40 -3.20 0.16
C LEU A 70 3.28 -4.66 0.56
N THR A 71 2.36 -5.37 -0.07
CA THR A 71 2.03 -6.75 0.28
C THR A 71 2.41 -7.73 -0.81
N THR A 72 2.86 -8.90 -0.40
CA THR A 72 3.34 -9.97 -1.26
C THR A 72 2.46 -11.21 -1.12
N ASP A 73 2.67 -12.22 -1.97
CA ASP A 73 2.00 -13.52 -1.84
C ASP A 73 2.24 -14.12 -0.44
N ALA A 74 3.47 -14.08 0.06
CA ALA A 74 3.82 -14.56 1.40
C ALA A 74 3.06 -13.81 2.53
N LEU A 75 2.72 -12.54 2.33
CA LEU A 75 1.95 -11.73 3.26
C LEU A 75 0.43 -11.79 3.04
N SER A 76 -0.07 -12.57 2.07
CA SER A 76 -1.48 -12.59 1.69
C SER A 76 -2.43 -12.92 2.84
N LYS A 77 -2.07 -13.91 3.67
CA LYS A 77 -2.84 -14.27 4.87
C LYS A 77 -2.90 -13.13 5.90
N ALA A 78 -1.77 -12.48 6.17
CA ALA A 78 -1.72 -11.35 7.10
C ALA A 78 -2.50 -10.15 6.55
N THR A 79 -2.39 -9.91 5.23
CA THR A 79 -3.12 -8.87 4.53
C THR A 79 -4.64 -9.03 4.69
N ASP A 80 -5.17 -10.22 4.41
CA ASP A 80 -6.59 -10.49 4.57
C ASP A 80 -7.02 -10.36 6.04
N TRP A 81 -6.32 -11.03 6.93
CA TRP A 81 -6.66 -11.07 8.36
C TRP A 81 -6.66 -9.68 9.00
N CYS A 82 -5.67 -8.83 8.70
CA CYS A 82 -5.60 -7.45 9.20
C CYS A 82 -6.73 -6.56 8.66
N GLY A 83 -7.31 -6.91 7.51
CA GLY A 83 -8.49 -6.27 6.95
C GLY A 83 -9.80 -6.66 7.61
N VAL A 84 -9.89 -7.87 8.18
CA VAL A 84 -11.11 -8.43 8.79
C VAL A 84 -11.17 -8.16 10.30
N LYS A 85 -10.09 -8.43 11.03
CA LYS A 85 -10.05 -8.28 12.49
C LYS A 85 -9.87 -6.83 12.92
N SER A 86 -10.45 -6.47 14.07
CA SER A 86 -10.32 -5.13 14.64
C SER A 86 -9.12 -5.05 15.58
N GLY A 87 -8.33 -3.97 15.49
CA GLY A 87 -7.26 -3.69 16.44
C GLY A 87 -7.74 -3.28 17.84
N ARG A 88 -9.05 -3.12 18.04
CA ARG A 88 -9.65 -2.96 19.38
C ARG A 88 -9.58 -4.26 20.20
N ASP A 89 -9.64 -5.39 19.48
CA ASP A 89 -9.82 -6.70 20.10
C ASP A 89 -8.52 -7.50 20.14
N VAL A 90 -7.57 -7.19 19.25
CA VAL A 90 -6.35 -8.00 19.04
C VAL A 90 -5.14 -7.13 18.69
N ASN A 91 -3.96 -7.57 19.11
CA ASN A 91 -2.69 -7.03 18.63
C ASN A 91 -2.31 -7.70 17.30
N LYS A 92 -2.46 -6.98 16.19
CA LYS A 92 -2.29 -7.54 14.84
C LYS A 92 -0.85 -7.89 14.50
N PHE A 93 0.13 -7.15 15.00
CA PHE A 93 1.54 -7.49 14.85
C PHE A 93 1.84 -8.85 15.48
N LYS A 94 1.39 -9.05 16.71
CA LYS A 94 1.61 -10.31 17.44
C LYS A 94 0.88 -11.49 16.77
N GLU A 95 -0.41 -11.33 16.45
CA GLU A 95 -1.23 -12.42 15.91
C GLU A 95 -0.77 -12.89 14.52
N MET A 96 -0.26 -11.96 13.72
CA MET A 96 0.21 -12.28 12.36
C MET A 96 1.73 -12.47 12.29
N HIS A 97 2.42 -12.45 13.43
CA HIS A 97 3.88 -12.59 13.51
C HIS A 97 4.62 -11.57 12.62
N LEU A 98 4.10 -10.34 12.60
CA LEU A 98 4.71 -9.22 11.89
C LEU A 98 5.61 -8.44 12.84
N THR A 99 6.74 -7.99 12.34
CA THR A 99 7.76 -7.28 13.10
C THR A 99 7.63 -5.78 12.90
N PRO A 100 7.20 -5.01 13.93
CA PRO A 100 7.26 -3.56 13.84
C PRO A 100 8.69 -3.08 13.98
N VAL A 101 9.18 -2.30 13.01
CA VAL A 101 10.49 -1.64 13.10
C VAL A 101 10.33 -0.12 13.03
N PRO A 102 11.21 0.65 13.69
CA PRO A 102 11.15 2.11 13.67
C PRO A 102 11.24 2.66 12.24
N ALA A 103 10.38 3.62 11.91
CA ALA A 103 10.46 4.41 10.70
C ALA A 103 11.54 5.51 10.83
N GLN A 104 11.93 6.13 9.72
CA GLN A 104 12.96 7.18 9.72
C GLN A 104 12.41 8.56 10.06
N VAL A 105 11.18 8.87 9.67
CA VAL A 105 10.61 10.22 9.72
C VAL A 105 9.30 10.28 10.51
N VAL A 106 8.48 9.21 10.46
CA VAL A 106 7.21 9.14 11.18
C VAL A 106 7.33 8.24 12.40
N LYS A 107 6.40 8.35 13.35
CA LYS A 107 6.35 7.48 14.53
C LYS A 107 5.68 6.14 14.26
N ALA A 108 4.78 6.11 13.26
CA ALA A 108 4.13 4.89 12.84
C ALA A 108 5.16 3.86 12.38
N PRO A 109 5.07 2.58 12.80
CA PRO A 109 6.10 1.58 12.52
C PRO A 109 6.07 1.11 11.06
N LEU A 110 7.22 0.72 10.52
CA LEU A 110 7.32 -0.11 9.34
C LEU A 110 6.90 -1.55 9.70
N ILE A 111 6.53 -2.34 8.70
CA ILE A 111 6.41 -3.81 8.79
C ILE A 111 7.67 -4.39 8.11
N ASP A 112 8.53 -5.06 8.86
CA ASP A 112 9.84 -5.55 8.40
C ASP A 112 9.71 -6.56 7.25
N GLU A 113 8.67 -7.38 7.26
CA GLU A 113 8.41 -8.39 6.23
C GLU A 113 7.93 -7.81 4.89
N SER A 114 7.57 -6.51 4.85
CA SER A 114 7.15 -5.83 3.62
C SER A 114 8.36 -5.47 2.76
N PRO A 115 8.32 -5.70 1.42
CA PRO A 115 9.43 -5.38 0.54
C PRO A 115 9.67 -3.88 0.36
N LEU A 116 8.65 -3.07 0.64
CA LEU A 116 8.71 -1.60 0.50
C LEU A 116 7.75 -0.95 1.48
N ASN A 117 8.25 0.02 2.24
CA ASN A 117 7.49 0.80 3.20
C ASN A 117 7.54 2.29 2.80
N ILE A 118 6.40 2.95 2.78
CA ILE A 118 6.25 4.34 2.35
C ILE A 118 5.72 5.14 3.54
N GLU A 119 6.57 6.02 4.09
CA GLU A 119 6.25 6.87 5.23
C GLU A 119 5.48 8.10 4.77
N CYS A 120 4.36 8.38 5.41
CA CYS A 120 3.40 9.37 4.96
C CYS A 120 3.01 10.33 6.09
N LYS A 121 3.00 11.64 5.78
CA LYS A 121 2.43 12.69 6.63
C LYS A 121 1.17 13.24 6.00
N VAL A 122 0.05 13.15 6.73
CA VAL A 122 -1.26 13.63 6.27
C VAL A 122 -1.25 15.14 6.13
N LYS A 123 -1.69 15.63 4.99
CA LYS A 123 -1.85 17.07 4.69
C LYS A 123 -3.30 17.52 4.73
N GLU A 124 -4.21 16.63 4.31
CA GLU A 124 -5.63 16.91 4.24
C GLU A 124 -6.44 15.65 4.54
N ILE A 125 -7.55 15.81 5.23
CA ILE A 125 -8.55 14.75 5.43
C ILE A 125 -9.84 15.23 4.78
N LYS A 126 -10.29 14.51 3.73
CA LYS A 126 -11.51 14.83 3.01
C LYS A 126 -12.61 13.85 3.34
N GLU A 127 -13.68 14.33 3.92
CA GLU A 127 -14.85 13.53 4.24
C GLU A 127 -15.67 13.24 2.97
N LEU A 128 -15.92 11.94 2.68
CA LEU A 128 -16.60 11.45 1.47
C LEU A 128 -17.82 10.56 1.80
N GLY A 129 -18.50 10.83 2.88
CA GLY A 129 -19.64 10.02 3.32
C GLY A 129 -19.19 8.79 4.13
N SER A 130 -19.24 7.57 3.58
CA SER A 130 -18.86 6.34 4.30
C SER A 130 -17.36 6.22 4.58
N HIS A 131 -16.53 6.99 3.89
CA HIS A 131 -15.08 6.99 4.02
C HIS A 131 -14.56 8.40 4.15
N ASP A 132 -13.42 8.53 4.85
CA ASP A 132 -12.59 9.71 4.80
C ASP A 132 -11.34 9.39 3.99
N MET A 133 -10.95 10.30 3.10
CA MET A 133 -9.74 10.21 2.29
C MET A 133 -8.63 11.01 2.98
N PHE A 134 -7.58 10.32 3.37
CA PHE A 134 -6.38 10.90 3.95
C PHE A 134 -5.37 11.15 2.84
N ILE A 135 -5.20 12.39 2.46
CA ILE A 135 -4.23 12.85 1.46
C ILE A 135 -2.92 13.14 2.17
N ALA A 136 -1.84 12.49 1.74
CA ALA A 136 -0.57 12.53 2.44
C ALA A 136 0.62 12.77 1.51
N GLU A 137 1.61 13.48 2.02
CA GLU A 137 2.93 13.61 1.42
C GLU A 137 3.77 12.37 1.78
N VAL A 138 4.47 11.81 0.80
CA VAL A 138 5.46 10.77 1.01
C VAL A 138 6.75 11.43 1.50
N VAL A 139 7.16 11.12 2.73
CA VAL A 139 8.31 11.76 3.39
C VAL A 139 9.54 10.87 3.46
N ALA A 140 9.39 9.55 3.30
CA ALA A 140 10.49 8.59 3.13
C ALA A 140 9.98 7.32 2.45
N VAL A 141 10.88 6.58 1.81
CA VAL A 141 10.63 5.27 1.22
C VAL A 141 11.75 4.33 1.62
N ASN A 142 11.41 3.18 2.22
CA ASN A 142 12.35 2.18 2.69
C ASN A 142 12.16 0.90 1.88
N GLY A 143 13.19 0.48 1.17
CA GLY A 143 13.20 -0.76 0.37
C GLY A 143 14.04 -1.84 1.05
N ASP A 144 13.55 -3.07 1.02
CA ASP A 144 14.27 -4.23 1.52
C ASP A 144 15.51 -4.49 0.65
N MET A 145 16.68 -4.61 1.28
CA MET A 145 17.97 -4.83 0.61
C MET A 145 17.98 -6.11 -0.25
N ARG A 146 17.18 -7.10 0.05
CA ARG A 146 17.04 -8.34 -0.75
C ARG A 146 16.61 -8.09 -2.20
N PHE A 147 15.97 -6.96 -2.45
CA PHE A 147 15.46 -6.57 -3.78
C PHE A 147 16.33 -5.53 -4.48
N PHE A 148 17.51 -5.21 -3.96
CA PHE A 148 18.49 -4.38 -4.66
C PHE A 148 19.45 -5.25 -5.46
N ASP A 149 19.63 -4.92 -6.73
CA ASP A 149 20.65 -5.54 -7.57
C ASP A 149 22.04 -5.09 -7.13
N GLU A 150 22.88 -6.03 -6.71
CA GLU A 150 24.21 -5.72 -6.14
C GLU A 150 25.14 -5.02 -7.15
N SER A 151 24.97 -5.29 -8.44
CA SER A 151 25.84 -4.75 -9.49
C SER A 151 25.44 -3.36 -9.97
N THR A 152 24.15 -3.05 -9.95
CA THR A 152 23.60 -1.79 -10.47
C THR A 152 23.06 -0.86 -9.39
N GLY A 153 22.82 -1.38 -8.18
CA GLY A 153 22.13 -0.67 -7.10
C GLY A 153 20.65 -0.39 -7.36
N LEU A 154 20.06 -0.96 -8.40
CA LEU A 154 18.67 -0.74 -8.77
C LEU A 154 17.73 -1.60 -7.92
N PHE A 155 16.68 -0.96 -7.42
CA PHE A 155 15.62 -1.65 -6.69
C PHE A 155 14.70 -2.42 -7.64
N GLN A 156 14.59 -3.74 -7.45
CA GLN A 156 13.87 -4.66 -8.33
C GLN A 156 12.52 -5.09 -7.71
N LEU A 157 11.60 -4.15 -7.51
CA LEU A 157 10.30 -4.40 -6.88
C LEU A 157 9.48 -5.49 -7.59
N ASN A 158 9.72 -5.72 -8.88
CA ASN A 158 9.07 -6.78 -9.65
C ASN A 158 9.44 -8.20 -9.22
N GLN A 159 10.47 -8.37 -8.39
CA GLN A 159 10.87 -9.67 -7.81
C GLN A 159 10.21 -9.95 -6.45
N ALA A 160 9.43 -9.01 -5.94
CA ALA A 160 8.84 -9.11 -4.61
C ALA A 160 7.48 -9.84 -4.55
N ASP A 161 7.03 -10.45 -5.65
CA ASP A 161 5.77 -11.20 -5.73
C ASP A 161 4.56 -10.43 -5.16
N LEU A 162 4.43 -9.15 -5.58
CA LEU A 162 3.35 -8.28 -5.12
C LEU A 162 1.97 -8.84 -5.47
N ILE A 163 1.00 -8.57 -4.60
CA ILE A 163 -0.40 -8.96 -4.81
C ILE A 163 -1.29 -7.76 -5.13
N THR A 164 -2.41 -8.04 -5.79
CA THR A 164 -3.46 -7.09 -6.12
C THR A 164 -4.83 -7.60 -5.70
N TYR A 165 -5.79 -6.70 -5.56
CA TYR A 165 -7.16 -7.01 -5.15
C TYR A 165 -8.15 -6.76 -6.28
N SER A 166 -9.01 -7.74 -6.57
CA SER A 166 -10.07 -7.60 -7.55
C SER A 166 -11.30 -8.41 -7.15
N HIS A 167 -12.47 -7.76 -7.06
CA HIS A 167 -13.76 -8.39 -6.78
C HIS A 167 -13.76 -9.36 -5.58
N GLY A 168 -13.20 -8.94 -4.44
CA GLY A 168 -13.18 -9.74 -3.22
C GLY A 168 -12.14 -10.87 -3.21
N LYS A 169 -11.17 -10.85 -4.13
CA LYS A 169 -10.12 -11.86 -4.26
C LYS A 169 -8.75 -11.21 -4.39
N TYR A 170 -7.71 -11.93 -3.96
CA TYR A 170 -6.32 -11.53 -4.11
C TYR A 170 -5.71 -12.28 -5.30
N TYR A 171 -4.82 -11.62 -6.04
CA TYR A 171 -4.11 -12.18 -7.18
C TYR A 171 -2.65 -11.72 -7.14
N THR A 172 -1.74 -12.55 -7.60
CA THR A 172 -0.38 -12.13 -7.91
C THR A 172 -0.37 -11.33 -9.22
N LEU A 173 0.68 -10.56 -9.44
CA LEU A 173 0.90 -9.92 -10.73
C LEU A 173 1.26 -10.99 -11.77
N GLY A 174 0.74 -10.84 -12.98
CA GLY A 174 1.05 -11.73 -14.09
C GLY A 174 2.40 -11.41 -14.75
N GLU A 175 2.65 -12.04 -15.90
CA GLU A 175 3.85 -11.82 -16.68
C GLU A 175 3.97 -10.38 -17.20
N LYS A 176 5.20 -9.92 -17.34
CA LYS A 176 5.52 -8.61 -17.91
C LYS A 176 5.07 -8.53 -19.38
N ILE A 177 4.13 -7.66 -19.68
CA ILE A 177 3.64 -7.44 -21.05
C ILE A 177 4.57 -6.53 -21.85
N GLY A 178 5.20 -5.55 -21.21
CA GLY A 178 6.08 -4.58 -21.86
C GLY A 178 6.66 -3.58 -20.86
N LYS A 179 7.47 -2.65 -21.34
CA LYS A 179 7.95 -1.50 -20.55
C LYS A 179 7.20 -0.23 -20.97
N PHE A 180 7.21 0.79 -20.13
CA PHE A 180 6.64 2.09 -20.50
C PHE A 180 7.22 2.59 -21.83
N GLY A 181 6.35 2.99 -22.76
CA GLY A 181 6.72 3.46 -24.09
C GLY A 181 6.97 2.37 -25.15
N PHE A 182 6.80 1.08 -24.82
CA PHE A 182 7.05 -0.02 -25.78
C PHE A 182 6.21 0.08 -27.05
N SER A 183 5.02 0.66 -27.00
CA SER A 183 4.10 0.80 -28.14
C SER A 183 4.56 1.81 -29.18
N VAL A 184 5.46 2.71 -28.82
CA VAL A 184 6.00 3.78 -29.71
C VAL A 184 7.50 3.60 -29.98
N GLU A 185 8.10 2.52 -29.55
CA GLU A 185 9.51 2.20 -29.88
C GLU A 185 9.68 2.00 -31.37
N LYS A 186 10.55 2.80 -31.98
CA LYS A 186 10.94 2.62 -33.40
C LYS A 186 11.74 1.33 -33.54
N ASN A 187 11.28 0.39 -34.36
CA ASN A 187 12.05 -0.79 -34.73
C ASN A 187 13.39 -0.37 -35.32
N LYS A 188 14.50 -0.54 -34.58
CA LYS A 188 15.88 -0.28 -35.05
C LYS A 188 16.31 -1.21 -36.17
N HIS A 189 15.47 -2.11 -36.67
CA HIS A 189 15.80 -3.15 -37.67
C HIS A 189 15.23 -2.91 -39.07
N LYS A 190 15.06 -1.65 -39.52
CA LYS A 190 14.83 -1.38 -40.96
C LYS A 190 15.78 -0.30 -41.45
N ARG A 191 17.06 -0.56 -41.43
CA ARG A 191 18.06 0.06 -42.33
C ARG A 191 19.02 -1.04 -42.76
N LYS A 192 18.67 -1.74 -43.83
CA LYS A 192 19.59 -2.38 -44.76
C LYS A 192 19.34 -1.81 -46.12
#